data_dd1efec676e8a8aa462ccb995a66de36
#
_entry.id   dd1efec676e8a8aa462ccb995a66de36
#
_cell.length_a   1.000
_cell.length_b   1.000
_cell.length_c   1.000
_cell.angle_alpha   90.00
_cell.angle_beta   90.00
_cell.angle_gamma   90.00
#
_symmetry.space_group_name_H-M   'P 1'
#
loop_
_entity.id
_entity.type
_entity.pdbx_description
1 polymer ?
#
loop_
_entity_poly.entity_id
_entity_poly.type
_entity_poly.pdbx_seq_one_letter_code
_entity_poly.pdbx_strand_id
1 'polypeptide(L)'
;MIIYLIRHGETDWNLQGRLQGREDIPLNKTGIQQAIACGKALQTIEFQSIQTSPLLRAKETAEIIASRQNCQLCVNSKLIERDFGLLSGLTPLERQTFEKEDRPDGMEPW
;
A
#
# COMPACT_ATOMS: atom_id res chain seq x y z
N MET A 1 11.85 -19.65 4.43
CA MET A 1 10.70 -18.92 3.82
C MET A 1 11.13 -17.50 3.47
N ILE A 2 10.76 -17.03 2.29
CA ILE A 2 11.03 -15.65 1.87
C ILE A 2 9.69 -14.92 1.80
N ILE A 3 9.65 -13.74 2.42
CA ILE A 3 8.47 -12.89 2.41
C ILE A 3 8.80 -11.60 1.66
N TYR A 4 7.99 -11.25 0.68
CA TYR A 4 8.09 -10.00 -0.05
C TYR A 4 7.05 -9.02 0.48
N LEU A 5 7.50 -7.88 0.96
CA LEU A 5 6.62 -6.79 1.38
C LEU A 5 6.58 -5.76 0.27
N ILE A 6 5.39 -5.52 -0.25
CA ILE A 6 5.20 -4.65 -1.40
C ILE A 6 4.32 -3.48 -0.99
N ARG A 7 4.79 -2.28 -1.25
CA ARG A 7 4.03 -1.08 -1.02
C ARG A 7 2.99 -0.91 -2.12
N HIS A 8 1.78 -0.46 -1.76
CA HIS A 8 0.76 -0.15 -2.76
C HIS A 8 1.21 0.95 -3.73
N GLY A 9 0.56 1.04 -4.88
CA GLY A 9 0.81 2.08 -5.86
C GLY A 9 0.35 3.45 -5.39
N GLU A 10 0.65 4.46 -6.20
CA GLU A 10 0.32 5.85 -5.89
C GLU A 10 -1.18 6.09 -5.88
N THR A 11 -1.63 6.91 -4.94
CA THR A 11 -2.98 7.45 -4.90
C THR A 11 -2.91 8.97 -5.03
N ASP A 12 -4.06 9.61 -5.24
CA ASP A 12 -4.09 11.08 -5.28
C ASP A 12 -3.70 11.69 -3.93
N TRP A 13 -4.01 11.02 -2.82
CA TRP A 13 -3.57 11.49 -1.52
C TRP A 13 -2.05 11.39 -1.34
N ASN A 14 -1.41 10.33 -1.87
CA ASN A 14 0.05 10.27 -1.91
C ASN A 14 0.64 11.45 -2.68
N LEU A 15 0.06 11.75 -3.85
CA LEU A 15 0.52 12.84 -4.68
C LEU A 15 0.41 14.19 -3.97
N GLN A 16 -0.62 14.37 -3.16
CA GLN A 16 -0.83 15.56 -2.35
C GLN A 16 -0.07 15.54 -1.03
N GLY A 17 0.59 14.43 -0.70
CA GLY A 17 1.29 14.26 0.55
C GLY A 17 0.39 14.05 1.75
N ARG A 18 -0.86 13.67 1.54
CA ARG A 18 -1.82 13.43 2.64
C ARG A 18 -1.64 12.04 3.22
N LEU A 19 -1.78 11.94 4.55
CA LEU A 19 -1.80 10.64 5.22
C LEU A 19 -3.12 9.93 4.93
N GLN A 20 -3.01 8.68 4.50
CA GLN A 20 -4.18 7.90 4.11
C GLN A 20 -4.72 7.06 5.27
N GLY A 21 -3.83 6.44 6.06
CA GLY A 21 -4.25 5.58 7.14
C GLY A 21 -5.29 4.55 6.67
N ARG A 22 -6.47 4.57 7.27
CA ARG A 22 -7.58 3.68 6.90
C ARG A 22 -8.55 4.30 5.89
N GLU A 23 -8.31 5.53 5.44
CA GLU A 23 -9.12 6.13 4.40
C GLU A 23 -9.00 5.29 3.11
N ASP A 24 -10.14 5.06 2.46
CA ASP A 24 -10.22 4.11 1.35
C ASP A 24 -10.03 4.80 0.01
N ILE A 25 -8.83 5.30 -0.23
CA ILE A 25 -8.47 6.01 -1.45
C ILE A 25 -7.95 5.02 -2.49
N PRO A 26 -8.54 4.99 -3.70
CA PRO A 26 -8.09 4.08 -4.74
C PRO A 26 -6.76 4.51 -5.36
N LEU A 27 -6.14 3.61 -6.12
CA LEU A 27 -4.99 3.94 -6.93
C LEU A 27 -5.35 4.99 -7.98
N ASN A 28 -4.43 5.91 -8.25
CA ASN A 28 -4.55 6.77 -9.41
C ASN A 28 -3.92 6.08 -10.63
N LYS A 29 -3.90 6.78 -11.77
CA LYS A 29 -3.37 6.24 -13.01
C LYS A 29 -1.91 5.80 -12.88
N THR A 30 -1.09 6.62 -12.25
CA THR A 30 0.31 6.32 -11.98
C THR A 30 0.45 5.09 -11.08
N GLY A 31 -0.38 4.99 -10.04
CA GLY A 31 -0.39 3.84 -9.13
C GLY A 31 -0.70 2.53 -9.84
N ILE A 32 -1.65 2.55 -10.77
CA ILE A 32 -1.98 1.37 -11.57
C ILE A 32 -0.78 0.95 -12.41
N GLN A 33 -0.11 1.90 -13.04
CA GLN A 33 1.09 1.61 -13.84
C GLN A 33 2.24 1.08 -13.00
N GLN A 34 2.41 1.61 -11.79
CA GLN A 34 3.40 1.11 -10.85
C GLN A 34 3.12 -0.34 -10.44
N ALA A 35 1.86 -0.67 -10.20
CA ALA A 35 1.46 -2.03 -9.86
C ALA A 35 1.72 -2.99 -11.04
N ILE A 36 1.43 -2.57 -12.26
CA ILE A 36 1.71 -3.36 -13.45
C ILE A 36 3.22 -3.62 -13.59
N ALA A 37 4.04 -2.59 -13.42
CA ALA A 37 5.49 -2.73 -13.49
C ALA A 37 6.02 -3.67 -12.40
N CYS A 38 5.49 -3.55 -11.18
CA CYS A 38 5.83 -4.45 -10.08
C CYS A 38 5.46 -5.90 -10.41
N GLY A 39 4.26 -6.11 -10.93
CA GLY A 39 3.79 -7.44 -11.34
C GLY A 39 4.69 -8.06 -12.40
N LYS A 40 5.13 -7.27 -13.37
CA LYS A 40 6.07 -7.74 -14.40
C LYS A 40 7.42 -8.11 -13.79
N ALA A 41 7.93 -7.31 -12.87
CA ALA A 41 9.21 -7.57 -12.21
C ALA A 41 9.17 -8.86 -11.38
N LEU A 42 8.02 -9.19 -10.81
CA LEU A 42 7.86 -10.34 -9.93
C LEU A 42 7.33 -11.59 -10.63
N GLN A 43 7.00 -11.53 -11.92
CA GLN A 43 6.31 -12.64 -12.59
C GLN A 43 7.14 -13.92 -12.70
N THR A 44 8.47 -13.85 -12.59
CA THR A 44 9.35 -15.02 -12.58
C THR A 44 9.49 -15.66 -11.20
N ILE A 45 8.97 -15.02 -10.16
CA ILE A 45 9.00 -15.54 -8.81
C ILE A 45 7.66 -16.22 -8.54
N GLU A 46 7.72 -17.50 -8.12
CA GLU A 46 6.51 -18.23 -7.76
C GLU A 46 6.15 -17.99 -6.31
N PHE A 47 4.99 -17.39 -6.09
CA PHE A 47 4.46 -17.17 -4.74
C PHE A 47 3.48 -18.28 -4.39
N GLN A 48 3.50 -18.74 -3.15
CA GLN A 48 2.52 -19.69 -2.64
C GLN A 48 1.18 -19.01 -2.36
N SER A 49 1.23 -17.76 -1.91
CA SER A 49 0.03 -16.95 -1.71
C SER A 49 0.40 -15.48 -1.74
N ILE A 50 -0.60 -14.67 -2.05
CA ILE A 50 -0.51 -13.21 -1.98
C ILE A 50 -1.56 -12.76 -0.97
N GLN A 51 -1.14 -11.94 0.00
CA GLN A 51 -2.05 -11.39 0.99
C GLN A 51 -2.09 -9.87 0.87
N THR A 52 -3.27 -9.31 1.01
CA THR A 52 -3.48 -7.87 0.93
C THR A 52 -4.41 -7.38 2.02
N SER A 53 -4.25 -6.12 2.39
CA SER A 53 -5.25 -5.45 3.21
C SER A 53 -6.53 -5.24 2.39
N PRO A 54 -7.69 -5.01 3.04
CA PRO A 54 -8.94 -4.77 2.33
C PRO A 54 -9.06 -3.37 1.71
N LEU A 55 -8.13 -2.47 1.99
CA LEU A 55 -8.17 -1.12 1.45
C LEU A 55 -7.96 -1.13 -0.07
N LEU A 56 -8.70 -0.28 -0.80
CA LEU A 56 -8.70 -0.29 -2.26
C LEU A 56 -7.30 -0.18 -2.85
N ARG A 57 -6.48 0.76 -2.38
CA ARG A 57 -5.13 0.94 -2.91
C ARG A 57 -4.25 -0.31 -2.82
N ALA A 58 -4.35 -1.02 -1.70
CA ALA A 58 -3.59 -2.25 -1.50
C ALA A 58 -4.19 -3.40 -2.30
N LYS A 59 -5.50 -3.54 -2.26
CA LYS A 59 -6.22 -4.60 -2.96
C LYS A 59 -6.07 -4.49 -4.46
N GLU A 60 -6.20 -3.30 -5.02
CA GLU A 60 -5.99 -3.07 -6.45
C GLU A 60 -4.55 -3.40 -6.87
N THR A 61 -3.57 -2.96 -6.08
CA THR A 61 -2.16 -3.30 -6.33
C THR A 61 -1.96 -4.82 -6.34
N ALA A 62 -2.49 -5.50 -5.31
CA ALA A 62 -2.35 -6.94 -5.18
C ALA A 62 -3.06 -7.70 -6.30
N GLU A 63 -4.23 -7.27 -6.72
CA GLU A 63 -4.97 -7.90 -7.82
C GLU A 63 -4.19 -7.81 -9.13
N ILE A 64 -3.58 -6.67 -9.40
CA ILE A 64 -2.76 -6.48 -10.60
C ILE A 64 -1.54 -7.41 -10.57
N ILE A 65 -0.86 -7.51 -9.43
CA ILE A 65 0.28 -8.42 -9.28
C ILE A 65 -0.18 -9.88 -9.39
N ALA A 66 -1.27 -10.23 -8.73
CA ALA A 66 -1.80 -11.59 -8.73
C ALA A 66 -2.24 -12.06 -10.12
N SER A 67 -2.64 -11.14 -11.01
CA SER A 67 -3.03 -11.50 -12.37
C SER A 67 -1.92 -12.18 -13.18
N ARG A 68 -0.67 -12.06 -12.73
CA ARG A 68 0.50 -12.66 -13.34
C ARG A 68 1.05 -13.86 -12.55
N GLN A 69 0.30 -14.32 -11.57
CA GLN A 69 0.68 -15.40 -10.68
C GLN A 69 -0.35 -16.52 -10.70
N ASN A 70 0.09 -17.73 -10.38
CA ASN A 70 -0.78 -18.91 -10.25
C ASN A 70 -1.03 -19.23 -8.79
N CYS A 71 -1.31 -18.22 -7.97
CA CYS A 71 -1.55 -18.42 -6.55
C CYS A 71 -2.80 -17.69 -6.11
N GLN A 72 -3.25 -18.02 -4.92
CA GLN A 72 -4.45 -17.44 -4.35
C GLN A 72 -4.17 -16.06 -3.77
N LEU A 73 -5.07 -15.13 -4.03
CA LEU A 73 -5.07 -13.82 -3.40
C LEU A 73 -6.01 -13.86 -2.20
N CYS A 74 -5.48 -13.52 -1.03
CA CYS A 74 -6.23 -13.53 0.23
C CYS A 74 -6.30 -12.13 0.80
N VAL A 75 -7.51 -11.67 1.13
CA VAL A 75 -7.70 -10.40 1.83
C VAL A 75 -7.57 -10.66 3.33
N ASN A 76 -6.71 -9.91 4.00
CA ASN A 76 -6.44 -10.06 5.42
C ASN A 76 -6.61 -8.71 6.12
N SER A 77 -7.66 -8.58 6.93
CA SER A 77 -7.98 -7.34 7.63
C SER A 77 -6.89 -6.91 8.64
N LYS A 78 -6.04 -7.83 9.06
CA LYS A 78 -4.92 -7.51 9.96
C LYS A 78 -3.81 -6.73 9.28
N LEU A 79 -3.84 -6.65 7.95
CA LEU A 79 -2.87 -5.90 7.16
C LEU A 79 -3.30 -4.46 6.88
N ILE A 80 -4.38 -3.99 7.50
CA ILE A 80 -4.81 -2.61 7.34
C ILE A 80 -3.71 -1.68 7.86
N GLU A 81 -3.42 -0.65 7.06
CA GLU A 81 -2.44 0.34 7.43
C GLU A 81 -2.85 1.08 8.70
N ARG A 82 -1.85 1.65 9.36
CA ARG A 82 -2.02 2.44 10.56
C ARG A 82 -3.04 3.55 10.36
N ASP A 83 -3.93 3.68 11.33
CA ASP A 83 -4.87 4.80 11.40
C ASP A 83 -4.19 5.98 12.10
N PHE A 84 -4.09 7.10 11.41
CA PHE A 84 -3.43 8.29 11.93
C PHE A 84 -4.36 9.21 12.73
N GLY A 85 -5.64 8.89 12.81
CA GLY A 85 -6.58 9.72 13.55
C GLY A 85 -6.59 11.16 13.05
N LEU A 86 -6.18 12.09 13.92
CA LEU A 86 -6.14 13.53 13.59
C LEU A 86 -5.18 13.87 12.44
N LEU A 87 -4.23 12.99 12.13
CA LEU A 87 -3.26 13.23 11.06
C LEU A 87 -3.77 12.79 9.70
N SER A 88 -4.87 12.03 9.65
CA SER A 88 -5.44 11.55 8.38
C SER A 88 -5.83 12.71 7.48
N GLY A 89 -5.42 12.65 6.22
CA GLY A 89 -5.71 13.68 5.23
C GLY A 89 -4.81 14.92 5.29
N LEU A 90 -3.90 15.00 6.25
CA LEU A 90 -2.98 16.13 6.36
C LEU A 90 -1.85 16.05 5.32
N THR A 91 -1.41 17.20 4.86
CA THR A 91 -0.23 17.31 4.00
C THR A 91 1.05 17.15 4.84
N PRO A 92 2.22 16.94 4.20
CA PRO A 92 3.47 16.83 4.95
C PRO A 92 3.75 18.03 5.86
N LEU A 93 3.44 19.24 5.38
CA LEU A 93 3.65 20.45 6.18
C LEU A 93 2.73 20.48 7.39
N GLU A 94 1.47 20.09 7.23
CA GLU A 94 0.49 20.11 8.32
C GLU A 94 0.81 19.09 9.42
N ARG A 95 1.44 17.97 9.09
CA ARG A 95 1.68 16.87 10.02
C ARG A 95 3.08 16.84 10.63
N GLN A 96 4.01 17.65 10.17
CA GLN A 96 5.41 17.54 10.60
C GLN A 96 5.60 17.75 12.10
N THR A 97 4.67 18.42 12.78
CA THR A 97 4.70 18.60 14.23
C THR A 97 4.32 17.33 14.99
N PHE A 98 3.57 16.43 14.35
CA PHE A 98 3.00 15.26 15.01
C PHE A 98 3.74 13.96 14.69
N GLU A 99 4.39 13.89 13.54
CA GLU A 99 4.82 12.65 12.94
C GLU A 99 5.89 11.87 13.70
N LYS A 100 6.80 12.56 14.37
CA LYS A 100 7.98 11.94 14.97
C LYS A 100 7.69 10.89 16.01
N GLU A 101 6.64 11.09 16.81
CA GLU A 101 6.34 10.25 17.96
C GLU A 101 5.41 9.10 17.63
N ASP A 102 4.70 9.19 16.51
CA ASP A 102 3.67 8.23 16.13
C ASP A 102 4.14 7.13 15.21
N ARG A 103 5.37 7.22 14.71
CA ARG A 103 5.87 6.23 13.76
C ARG A 103 6.56 5.09 14.50
N PRO A 104 6.09 3.84 14.35
CA PRO A 104 6.80 2.69 14.90
C PRO A 104 8.17 2.55 14.28
N ASP A 105 9.12 2.00 15.04
CA ASP A 105 10.47 1.75 14.57
C ASP A 105 10.44 0.83 13.33
N GLY A 106 11.23 1.19 12.33
CA GLY A 106 11.33 0.41 11.10
C GLY A 106 10.23 0.64 10.09
N MET A 107 9.30 1.54 10.36
CA MET A 107 8.24 1.88 9.43
C MET A 107 8.72 2.90 8.41
N GLU A 108 8.53 2.59 7.12
CA GLU A 108 8.89 3.50 6.04
C GLU A 108 7.98 4.73 6.01
N PRO A 109 8.53 5.92 5.69
CA PRO A 109 7.69 7.06 5.40
C PRO A 109 6.96 6.85 4.07
N TRP A 110 5.80 7.42 3.97
CA TRP A 110 5.01 7.30 2.77
C TRP A 110 5.03 8.54 1.90
#